data_259e0c166de3ec761f74835415f08ad2
#
_entry.id   259e0c166de3ec761f74835415f08ad2
#
_cell.length_a   1.000
_cell.length_b   1.000
_cell.length_c   1.000
_cell.angle_alpha   90.00
_cell.angle_beta   90.00
_cell.angle_gamma   90.00
#
_symmetry.space_group_name_H-M   'P 1'
#
loop_
_entity.id
_entity.type
_entity.pdbx_description
1 polymer ?
#
loop_
_entity_poly.entity_id
_entity_poly.type
_entity_poly.pdbx_seq_one_letter_code
_entity_poly.pdbx_strand_id
1 'polypeptide(L)'
;MQAFAAKAVELGFRHYGFSPHSPIPIESPCNMAKSKVEDYLHEVARIQELYAGSPTRFHASMEIDYLDGNWGPANDYFQSLPLDYRIGSVHFIPDQDGQYVDIDGNYESFKVKMEKHFRNDIRYVVETFYSQSSDMVDA
;
A
#
# COMPACT_ATOMS: atom_id res chain seq x y z
N MET A 1 2.03 13.45 9.70
CA MET A 1 2.27 13.93 8.31
C MET A 1 2.98 15.28 8.31
N GLN A 2 2.57 16.28 9.08
CA GLN A 2 3.15 17.65 9.05
C GLN A 2 4.67 17.69 9.26
N ALA A 3 5.25 16.86 10.16
CA ALA A 3 6.69 16.80 10.37
C ALA A 3 7.47 16.35 9.13
N PHE A 4 6.92 15.38 8.39
CA PHE A 4 7.49 14.95 7.11
C PHE A 4 7.41 16.03 6.04
N ALA A 5 6.28 16.76 5.97
CA ALA A 5 6.12 17.88 5.06
C ALA A 5 7.16 18.98 5.34
N ALA A 6 7.30 19.38 6.60
CA ALA A 6 8.31 20.37 7.00
C ALA A 6 9.73 19.93 6.61
N LYS A 7 10.05 18.64 6.81
CA LYS A 7 11.36 18.09 6.46
C LYS A 7 11.58 18.04 4.95
N ALA A 8 10.55 17.72 4.18
CA ALA A 8 10.62 17.71 2.72
C ALA A 8 10.93 19.12 2.18
N VAL A 9 10.31 20.16 2.74
CA VAL A 9 10.58 21.57 2.39
C VAL A 9 12.01 21.96 2.77
N GLU A 10 12.43 21.63 4.00
CA GLU A 10 13.81 21.88 4.47
C GLU A 10 14.87 21.25 3.57
N LEU A 11 14.62 20.03 3.09
CA LEU A 11 15.53 19.30 2.19
C LEU A 11 15.41 19.71 0.72
N GLY A 12 14.51 20.64 0.37
CA GLY A 12 14.35 21.17 -0.97
C GLY A 12 13.72 20.17 -1.98
N PHE A 13 12.91 19.25 -1.52
CA PHE A 13 12.15 18.38 -2.44
C PHE A 13 11.23 19.20 -3.32
N ARG A 14 11.18 18.93 -4.61
CA ARG A 14 10.22 19.54 -5.53
C ARG A 14 8.83 18.91 -5.42
N HIS A 15 8.79 17.59 -5.23
CA HIS A 15 7.59 16.80 -5.07
C HIS A 15 7.75 15.85 -3.89
N TYR A 16 6.71 15.74 -3.08
CA TYR A 16 6.65 14.80 -1.95
C TYR A 16 5.26 14.20 -1.88
N GLY A 17 5.15 12.88 -1.99
CA GLY A 17 3.89 12.14 -1.88
C GLY A 17 3.76 11.43 -0.55
N PHE A 18 2.54 11.40 -0.02
CA PHE A 18 2.19 10.56 1.10
C PHE A 18 1.52 9.29 0.54
N SER A 19 2.07 8.12 0.84
CA SER A 19 1.56 6.84 0.35
C SER A 19 1.44 5.82 1.49
N PRO A 20 0.49 6.02 2.43
CA PRO A 20 0.21 5.03 3.44
C PRO A 20 -0.38 3.76 2.82
N HIS A 21 -0.25 2.63 3.52
CA HIS A 21 -0.97 1.41 3.14
C HIS A 21 -2.48 1.65 3.14
N SER A 22 -3.10 1.28 2.04
CA SER A 22 -4.54 1.44 1.83
C SER A 22 -5.38 0.54 2.74
N PRO A 23 -6.69 0.77 2.86
CA PRO A 23 -7.58 -0.25 3.40
C PRO A 23 -7.46 -1.56 2.63
N ILE A 24 -7.65 -2.68 3.34
CA ILE A 24 -7.66 -4.04 2.79
C ILE A 24 -8.83 -4.82 3.40
N PRO A 25 -9.49 -5.77 2.69
CA PRO A 25 -10.67 -6.48 3.20
C PRO A 25 -10.33 -7.66 4.12
N ILE A 26 -9.06 -7.84 4.46
CA ILE A 26 -8.57 -8.84 5.41
C ILE A 26 -8.00 -8.18 6.65
N GLU A 27 -7.80 -8.93 7.73
CA GLU A 27 -7.21 -8.40 8.94
C GLU A 27 -5.72 -8.10 8.73
N SER A 28 -5.31 -6.85 8.98
CA SER A 28 -3.93 -6.41 8.88
C SER A 28 -3.65 -5.27 9.86
N PRO A 29 -2.57 -5.37 10.66
CA PRO A 29 -2.20 -4.31 11.59
C PRO A 29 -1.53 -3.11 10.91
N CYS A 30 -1.08 -3.25 9.65
CA CYS A 30 -0.32 -2.23 8.94
C CYS A 30 -1.20 -1.36 8.03
N ASN A 31 -2.35 -1.88 7.61
CA ASN A 31 -3.23 -1.21 6.67
C ASN A 31 -4.14 -0.19 7.35
N MET A 32 -4.43 0.90 6.64
CA MET A 32 -5.34 1.94 7.12
C MET A 32 -6.76 1.40 7.26
N ALA A 33 -7.44 1.72 8.35
CA ALA A 33 -8.88 1.46 8.44
C ALA A 33 -9.64 2.30 7.40
N LYS A 34 -10.64 1.70 6.73
CA LYS A 34 -11.44 2.40 5.70
C LYS A 34 -12.08 3.70 6.23
N SER A 35 -12.47 3.73 7.50
CA SER A 35 -13.01 4.90 8.17
C SER A 35 -11.99 6.06 8.36
N LYS A 36 -10.71 5.83 8.11
CA LYS A 36 -9.64 6.83 8.24
C LYS A 36 -9.19 7.44 6.91
N VAL A 37 -9.73 6.97 5.80
CA VAL A 37 -9.35 7.46 4.47
C VAL A 37 -9.71 8.94 4.30
N GLU A 38 -10.89 9.35 4.74
CA GLU A 38 -11.32 10.75 4.65
C GLU A 38 -10.45 11.67 5.53
N ASP A 39 -10.15 11.26 6.78
CA ASP A 39 -9.23 11.99 7.66
C ASP A 39 -7.85 12.16 7.02
N TYR A 40 -7.35 11.12 6.36
CA TYR A 40 -6.08 11.15 5.64
C TYR A 40 -6.10 12.16 4.48
N LEU A 41 -7.13 12.11 3.64
CA LEU A 41 -7.26 13.01 2.48
C LEU A 41 -7.40 14.48 2.92
N HIS A 42 -8.17 14.75 3.97
CA HIS A 42 -8.29 16.08 4.57
C HIS A 42 -6.95 16.58 5.10
N GLU A 43 -6.16 15.72 5.74
CA GLU A 43 -4.84 16.12 6.24
C GLU A 43 -3.85 16.42 5.11
N VAL A 44 -3.90 15.67 3.99
CA VAL A 44 -3.09 16.01 2.81
C VAL A 44 -3.50 17.36 2.23
N ALA A 45 -4.80 17.60 2.06
CA ALA A 45 -5.32 18.88 1.56
C ALA A 45 -4.89 20.05 2.45
N ARG A 46 -4.97 19.88 3.78
CA ARG A 46 -4.49 20.87 4.76
C ARG A 46 -2.99 21.16 4.60
N ILE A 47 -2.18 20.14 4.35
CA ILE A 47 -0.74 20.31 4.12
C ILE A 47 -0.49 21.02 2.79
N GLN A 48 -1.20 20.68 1.74
CA GLN A 48 -1.11 21.38 0.45
C GLN A 48 -1.42 22.88 0.59
N GLU A 49 -2.45 23.24 1.33
CA GLU A 49 -2.76 24.63 1.65
C GLU A 49 -1.67 25.31 2.47
N LEU A 50 -1.23 24.68 3.56
CA LEU A 50 -0.21 25.21 4.45
C LEU A 50 1.09 25.57 3.73
N TYR A 51 1.45 24.79 2.71
CA TYR A 51 2.69 24.96 1.94
C TYR A 51 2.46 25.45 0.51
N ALA A 52 1.31 26.05 0.20
CA ALA A 52 0.98 26.53 -1.15
C ALA A 52 1.99 27.53 -1.73
N GLY A 53 2.66 28.32 -0.86
CA GLY A 53 3.74 29.25 -1.23
C GLY A 53 5.14 28.62 -1.32
N SER A 54 5.28 27.34 -0.98
CA SER A 54 6.55 26.61 -1.03
C SER A 54 6.86 26.12 -2.46
N PRO A 55 8.16 25.97 -2.83
CA PRO A 55 8.52 25.28 -4.05
C PRO A 55 8.22 23.77 -4.04
N THR A 56 7.96 23.20 -2.87
CA THR A 56 7.61 21.77 -2.71
C THR A 56 6.11 21.57 -2.95
N ARG A 57 5.77 20.66 -3.85
CA ARG A 57 4.40 20.20 -4.09
C ARG A 57 4.13 18.90 -3.35
N PHE A 58 3.02 18.85 -2.62
CA PHE A 58 2.59 17.66 -1.89
C PHE A 58 1.50 16.91 -2.66
N HIS A 59 1.55 15.58 -2.62
CA HIS A 59 0.66 14.71 -3.36
C HIS A 59 -0.01 13.71 -2.42
N ALA A 60 -1.30 13.44 -2.68
CA ALA A 60 -2.05 12.36 -2.07
C ALA A 60 -1.84 11.06 -2.87
N SER A 61 -1.49 9.99 -2.19
CA SER A 61 -1.37 8.67 -2.78
C SER A 61 -1.73 7.59 -1.76
N MET A 62 -1.84 6.36 -2.21
CA MET A 62 -1.91 5.17 -1.35
C MET A 62 -1.06 4.07 -1.95
N GLU A 63 -0.45 3.27 -1.09
CA GLU A 63 0.11 1.98 -1.43
C GLU A 63 -1.00 0.94 -1.28
N ILE A 64 -1.44 0.39 -2.41
CA ILE A 64 -2.63 -0.44 -2.52
C ILE A 64 -2.21 -1.88 -2.72
N ASP A 65 -2.56 -2.73 -1.77
CA ASP A 65 -2.33 -4.16 -1.88
C ASP A 65 -3.22 -4.77 -2.97
N TYR A 66 -2.60 -5.51 -3.87
CA TYR A 66 -3.29 -6.35 -4.82
C TYR A 66 -3.50 -7.74 -4.20
N LEU A 67 -4.73 -8.16 -4.06
CA LEU A 67 -5.09 -9.50 -3.63
C LEU A 67 -5.49 -10.38 -4.84
N ASP A 68 -6.42 -9.86 -5.63
CA ASP A 68 -6.95 -10.51 -6.84
C ASP A 68 -7.62 -9.46 -7.74
N GLY A 69 -8.28 -9.89 -8.81
CA GLY A 69 -9.01 -9.00 -9.73
C GLY A 69 -10.14 -8.18 -9.11
N ASN A 70 -10.56 -8.48 -7.88
CA ASN A 70 -11.59 -7.73 -7.17
C ASN A 70 -11.01 -6.70 -6.19
N TRP A 71 -9.74 -6.84 -5.78
CA TRP A 71 -9.09 -5.94 -4.85
C TRP A 71 -7.65 -5.63 -5.24
N GLY A 72 -7.46 -4.42 -5.71
CA GLY A 72 -6.17 -3.89 -6.16
C GLY A 72 -6.29 -2.45 -6.62
N PRO A 73 -5.22 -1.87 -7.20
CA PRO A 73 -5.20 -0.47 -7.64
C PRO A 73 -6.31 -0.11 -8.64
N ALA A 74 -6.78 -1.04 -9.47
CA ALA A 74 -7.83 -0.82 -10.46
C ALA A 74 -9.26 -0.88 -9.87
N ASN A 75 -9.42 -1.28 -8.61
CA ASN A 75 -10.74 -1.35 -7.96
C ASN A 75 -11.42 0.02 -7.93
N ASP A 76 -12.72 0.07 -8.28
CA ASP A 76 -13.52 1.29 -8.39
C ASP A 76 -13.45 2.16 -7.13
N TYR A 77 -13.37 1.55 -5.95
CA TYR A 77 -13.21 2.29 -4.70
C TYR A 77 -11.96 3.19 -4.73
N PHE A 78 -10.81 2.64 -5.09
CA PHE A 78 -9.58 3.42 -5.15
C PHE A 78 -9.55 4.38 -6.34
N GLN A 79 -10.19 4.00 -7.46
CA GLN A 79 -10.31 4.87 -8.62
C GLN A 79 -11.19 6.11 -8.34
N SER A 80 -12.17 6.00 -7.46
CA SER A 80 -13.04 7.10 -7.06
C SER A 80 -12.40 8.08 -6.07
N LEU A 81 -11.31 7.70 -5.40
CA LEU A 81 -10.62 8.58 -4.45
C LEU A 81 -9.80 9.66 -5.17
N PRO A 82 -9.74 10.89 -4.64
CA PRO A 82 -8.97 11.99 -5.21
C PRO A 82 -7.46 11.82 -4.91
N LEU A 83 -6.88 10.75 -5.44
CA LEU A 83 -5.45 10.45 -5.33
C LEU A 83 -4.72 10.95 -6.58
N ASP A 84 -3.58 11.61 -6.38
CA ASP A 84 -2.71 12.07 -7.46
C ASP A 84 -2.06 10.90 -8.20
N TYR A 85 -1.71 9.83 -7.46
CA TYR A 85 -1.18 8.58 -8.00
C TYR A 85 -1.45 7.41 -7.06
N ARG A 86 -1.22 6.20 -7.53
CA ARG A 86 -1.41 4.94 -6.81
C ARG A 86 -0.16 4.09 -6.95
N ILE A 87 0.25 3.44 -5.87
CA ILE A 87 1.32 2.44 -5.86
C ILE A 87 0.64 1.10 -5.65
N GLY A 88 0.84 0.16 -6.58
CA GLY A 88 0.40 -1.21 -6.39
C GLY A 88 1.50 -2.04 -5.73
N SER A 89 1.13 -2.90 -4.80
CA SER A 89 2.04 -3.80 -4.10
C SER A 89 1.40 -5.16 -3.85
N VAL A 90 2.23 -6.18 -3.66
CA VAL A 90 1.81 -7.53 -3.28
C VAL A 90 2.51 -7.90 -1.99
N HIS A 91 1.83 -7.69 -0.85
CA HIS A 91 2.34 -8.09 0.47
C HIS A 91 1.66 -9.36 0.99
N PHE A 92 0.54 -9.74 0.39
CA PHE A 92 -0.26 -10.88 0.80
C PHE A 92 -0.42 -11.85 -0.36
N ILE A 93 -0.11 -13.11 -0.13
CA ILE A 93 -0.40 -14.18 -1.10
C ILE A 93 -1.31 -15.24 -0.47
N PRO A 94 -2.19 -15.90 -1.25
CA PRO A 94 -2.99 -16.99 -0.73
C PRO A 94 -2.10 -18.19 -0.40
N ASP A 95 -2.38 -18.88 0.71
CA ASP A 95 -1.86 -20.21 0.96
C ASP A 95 -2.65 -21.25 0.13
N GLN A 96 -2.34 -22.55 0.29
CA GLN A 96 -3.02 -23.59 -0.48
C GLN A 96 -4.50 -23.79 -0.10
N ASP A 97 -4.95 -23.19 0.99
CA ASP A 97 -6.35 -23.17 1.43
C ASP A 97 -7.07 -21.88 1.04
N GLY A 98 -6.37 -20.95 0.35
CA GLY A 98 -6.89 -19.69 -0.14
C GLY A 98 -6.89 -18.58 0.92
N GLN A 99 -6.27 -18.79 2.08
CA GLN A 99 -6.09 -17.72 3.08
C GLN A 99 -4.96 -16.81 2.69
N TYR A 100 -5.20 -15.50 2.66
CA TYR A 100 -4.14 -14.52 2.43
C TYR A 100 -3.20 -14.43 3.63
N VAL A 101 -1.92 -14.57 3.36
CA VAL A 101 -0.83 -14.53 4.34
C VAL A 101 0.11 -13.39 3.98
N ASP A 102 0.33 -12.49 4.91
CA ASP A 102 1.36 -11.46 4.82
C ASP A 102 2.74 -12.13 4.69
N ILE A 103 3.44 -11.86 3.58
CA ILE A 103 4.78 -12.41 3.32
C ILE A 103 5.91 -11.44 3.70
N ASP A 104 5.56 -10.23 4.10
CA ASP A 104 6.52 -9.26 4.59
C ASP A 104 7.03 -9.57 5.99
N GLY A 105 8.17 -8.99 6.30
CA GLY A 105 8.77 -9.05 7.62
C GLY A 105 10.23 -9.48 7.60
N ASN A 106 10.76 -9.77 8.78
CA ASN A 106 12.12 -10.28 8.89
C ASN A 106 12.20 -11.78 8.54
N TYR A 107 13.42 -12.25 8.31
CA TYR A 107 13.68 -13.63 7.91
C TYR A 107 13.08 -14.69 8.87
N GLU A 108 13.16 -14.48 10.19
CA GLU A 108 12.64 -15.45 11.16
C GLU A 108 11.11 -15.52 11.13
N SER A 109 10.45 -14.37 10.99
CA SER A 109 8.99 -14.30 10.79
C SER A 109 8.58 -15.00 9.50
N PHE A 110 9.30 -14.75 8.41
CA PHE A 110 9.03 -15.40 7.13
C PHE A 110 9.19 -16.92 7.19
N LYS A 111 10.21 -17.44 7.86
CA LYS A 111 10.38 -18.88 8.07
C LYS A 111 9.19 -19.53 8.79
N VAL A 112 8.69 -18.88 9.83
CA VAL A 112 7.51 -19.37 10.56
C VAL A 112 6.29 -19.40 9.65
N LYS A 113 6.09 -18.35 8.84
CA LYS A 113 5.00 -18.31 7.86
C LYS A 113 5.14 -19.42 6.80
N MET A 114 6.36 -19.67 6.31
CA MET A 114 6.66 -20.74 5.37
C MET A 114 6.27 -22.13 5.89
N GLU A 115 6.64 -22.43 7.14
CA GLU A 115 6.31 -23.71 7.77
C GLU A 115 4.79 -23.85 8.00
N LYS A 116 4.19 -22.81 8.56
CA LYS A 116 2.79 -22.84 9.02
C LYS A 116 1.78 -22.82 7.86
N HIS A 117 2.02 -22.02 6.82
CA HIS A 117 1.04 -21.71 5.78
C HIS A 117 1.41 -22.24 4.41
N PHE A 118 2.70 -22.41 4.10
CA PHE A 118 3.17 -22.73 2.76
C PHE A 118 3.86 -24.09 2.66
N ARG A 119 3.79 -24.94 3.71
CA ARG A 119 4.40 -26.29 3.75
C ARG A 119 5.89 -26.27 3.36
N ASN A 120 6.59 -25.17 3.64
CA ASN A 120 7.96 -24.88 3.21
C ASN A 120 8.18 -24.87 1.68
N ASP A 121 7.12 -24.70 0.89
CA ASP A 121 7.22 -24.62 -0.57
C ASP A 121 7.53 -23.17 -1.01
N ILE A 122 8.81 -22.81 -1.01
CA ILE A 122 9.27 -21.49 -1.46
C ILE A 122 8.98 -21.24 -2.95
N ARG A 123 8.93 -22.29 -3.75
CA ARG A 123 8.62 -22.18 -5.17
C ARG A 123 7.20 -21.67 -5.36
N TYR A 124 6.24 -22.26 -4.65
CA TYR A 124 4.85 -21.82 -4.66
C TYR A 124 4.75 -20.34 -4.29
N VAL A 125 5.42 -19.91 -3.21
CA VAL A 125 5.40 -18.51 -2.75
C VAL A 125 5.92 -17.56 -3.83
N VAL A 126 7.07 -17.89 -4.44
CA VAL A 126 7.69 -17.05 -5.47
C VAL A 126 6.83 -17.00 -6.74
N GLU A 127 6.36 -18.16 -7.22
CA GLU A 127 5.51 -18.23 -8.42
C GLU A 127 4.21 -17.46 -8.22
N THR A 128 3.56 -17.60 -7.05
CA THR A 128 2.32 -16.88 -6.71
C THR A 128 2.55 -15.37 -6.63
N PHE A 129 3.62 -14.93 -5.97
CA PHE A 129 3.98 -13.52 -5.88
C PHE A 129 4.14 -12.87 -7.25
N TYR A 130 4.90 -13.53 -8.16
CA TYR A 130 5.10 -12.98 -9.50
C TYR A 130 3.86 -13.07 -10.38
N SER A 131 3.02 -14.10 -10.20
CA SER A 131 1.72 -14.17 -10.89
C SER A 131 0.82 -13.02 -10.48
N GLN A 132 0.61 -12.80 -9.17
CA GLN A 132 -0.19 -11.67 -8.69
C GLN A 132 0.39 -10.33 -9.13
N SER A 133 1.72 -10.19 -9.13
CA SER A 133 2.38 -8.95 -9.60
C SER A 133 2.12 -8.69 -11.08
N SER A 134 2.12 -9.74 -11.91
CA SER A 134 1.78 -9.65 -13.33
C SER A 134 0.31 -9.27 -13.53
N ASP A 135 -0.59 -9.99 -12.84
CA ASP A 135 -2.02 -9.76 -12.91
C ASP A 135 -2.39 -8.32 -12.47
N MET A 136 -1.69 -7.79 -11.46
CA MET A 136 -1.86 -6.42 -11.00
C MET A 136 -1.48 -5.38 -12.06
N VAL A 137 -0.45 -5.66 -12.86
CA VAL A 137 0.00 -4.73 -13.92
C VAL A 137 -0.95 -4.77 -15.12
N ASP A 138 -1.56 -5.91 -15.37
CA ASP A 138 -2.48 -6.13 -16.51
C ASP A 138 -3.93 -5.71 -16.20
N ALA A 139 -4.24 -5.40 -14.92
CA ALA A 139 -5.56 -4.94 -14.49
C ALA A 139 -5.71 -3.41 -14.63
#